data_86f73c0c62084e8f9f64da8a914cf6c5
#
_entry.id   86f73c0c62084e8f9f64da8a914cf6c5
#
_cell.length_a   1.000
_cell.length_b   1.000
_cell.length_c   1.000
_cell.angle_alpha   90.00
_cell.angle_beta   90.00
_cell.angle_gamma   90.00
#
_symmetry.space_group_name_H-M   'P 1'
#
loop_
_entity.id
_entity.type
_entity.pdbx_description
1 polymer ?
#
loop_
_entity_poly.entity_id
_entity_poly.type
_entity_poly.pdbx_seq_one_letter_code
_entity_poly.pdbx_strand_id
1 'polypeptide(L)'
;EFQDVKFKSNHTRELFDRMFNEKGFNYEGANGSVADYFADQSYGQFTPTFDVVGPVTVSSNMAYYGGNSSYGNDTHATDMVFEAAKAVDSQVNFADYDWDGDGEVENFYVIYAGYAESYSGNSSDCIWPHAFGIWYDGHRCNLDGVKVNRYACSQEIYGWESSNDTRLTGIGTPCHEFSHCLGLVDLYDIDYSGADTPENWTVMSGGSYNNAGYTPSAYTAYERNFCGWLDLIELTEGTEITDMPAITSEPVAYVIYNEG
;
A
#
# COMPACT_ATOMS: atom_id res chain seq x y z
N GLU A 1 7.16 -14.36 6.82
CA GLU A 1 7.36 -14.73 8.22
C GLU A 1 8.83 -14.55 8.62
N PHE A 2 9.08 -14.22 9.88
CA PHE A 2 10.41 -14.16 10.49
C PHE A 2 10.72 -15.46 11.25
N GLN A 3 11.94 -15.61 11.76
CA GLN A 3 12.29 -16.78 12.57
C GLN A 3 11.47 -16.83 13.87
N ASP A 4 11.22 -15.68 14.47
CA ASP A 4 10.56 -15.48 15.76
C ASP A 4 9.09 -15.01 15.66
N VAL A 5 8.65 -14.45 14.55
CA VAL A 5 7.26 -13.98 14.34
C VAL A 5 6.63 -14.70 13.16
N LYS A 6 5.47 -15.31 13.41
CA LYS A 6 4.70 -16.08 12.43
C LYS A 6 3.31 -15.48 12.26
N PHE A 7 2.71 -15.67 11.09
CA PHE A 7 1.29 -15.34 10.86
C PHE A 7 0.40 -16.06 11.88
N LYS A 8 -0.65 -15.41 12.28
CA LYS A 8 -1.69 -16.04 13.11
C LYS A 8 -2.32 -17.18 12.33
N SER A 9 -2.66 -18.26 13.02
CA SER A 9 -3.16 -19.50 12.39
C SER A 9 -4.47 -19.31 11.62
N ASN A 10 -5.25 -18.26 11.94
CA ASN A 10 -6.45 -17.86 11.23
C ASN A 10 -6.21 -16.84 10.11
N HIS A 11 -5.00 -16.28 9.99
CA HIS A 11 -4.60 -15.38 8.91
C HIS A 11 -3.91 -16.20 7.81
N THR A 12 -4.72 -16.94 7.06
CA THR A 12 -4.23 -17.86 6.04
C THR A 12 -3.98 -17.16 4.71
N ARG A 13 -3.21 -17.79 3.83
CA ARG A 13 -3.00 -17.32 2.46
C ARG A 13 -4.33 -17.04 1.75
N GLU A 14 -5.31 -17.94 1.93
CA GLU A 14 -6.65 -17.81 1.34
C GLU A 14 -7.39 -16.58 1.89
N LEU A 15 -7.17 -16.21 3.16
CA LEU A 15 -7.76 -14.99 3.73
C LEU A 15 -7.11 -13.73 3.12
N PHE A 16 -5.80 -13.74 2.92
CA PHE A 16 -5.12 -12.65 2.22
C PHE A 16 -5.53 -12.57 0.75
N ASP A 17 -5.66 -13.70 0.05
CA ASP A 17 -6.17 -13.71 -1.32
C ASP A 17 -7.57 -13.07 -1.41
N ARG A 18 -8.46 -13.39 -0.49
CA ARG A 18 -9.79 -12.78 -0.40
C ARG A 18 -9.69 -11.28 -0.08
N MET A 19 -8.82 -10.87 0.85
CA MET A 19 -8.60 -9.47 1.21
C MET A 19 -8.14 -8.63 0.00
N PHE A 20 -7.33 -9.20 -0.87
CA PHE A 20 -6.85 -8.50 -2.06
C PHE A 20 -7.82 -8.57 -3.24
N ASN A 21 -8.58 -9.67 -3.44
CA ASN A 21 -9.29 -9.94 -4.68
C ASN A 21 -10.81 -10.12 -4.55
N GLU A 22 -11.34 -10.53 -3.37
CA GLU A 22 -12.75 -10.89 -3.26
C GLU A 22 -13.67 -9.68 -3.37
N LYS A 23 -14.53 -9.68 -4.38
CA LYS A 23 -15.52 -8.62 -4.55
C LYS A 23 -16.46 -8.56 -3.34
N GLY A 24 -16.53 -7.38 -2.73
CA GLY A 24 -17.36 -7.15 -1.55
C GLY A 24 -16.81 -7.80 -0.28
N PHE A 25 -15.48 -8.00 -0.19
CA PHE A 25 -14.82 -8.48 1.02
C PHE A 25 -15.27 -7.71 2.25
N ASN A 26 -15.71 -8.43 3.29
CA ASN A 26 -16.33 -7.82 4.48
C ASN A 26 -15.82 -8.40 5.81
N TYR A 27 -14.70 -9.08 5.80
CA TYR A 27 -14.09 -9.64 7.00
C TYR A 27 -13.74 -8.52 8.00
N GLU A 28 -14.12 -8.69 9.27
CA GLU A 28 -13.89 -7.73 10.37
C GLU A 28 -14.36 -6.29 10.10
N GLY A 29 -15.26 -6.08 9.19
CA GLY A 29 -15.84 -4.76 8.88
C GLY A 29 -15.20 -4.06 7.70
N ALA A 30 -14.39 -4.76 6.92
CA ALA A 30 -13.91 -4.25 5.63
C ALA A 30 -15.10 -3.94 4.69
N ASN A 31 -14.95 -2.90 3.88
CA ASN A 31 -15.93 -2.46 2.90
C ASN A 31 -15.39 -2.66 1.48
N GLY A 32 -15.12 -3.90 1.11
CA GLY A 32 -14.49 -4.29 -0.14
C GLY A 32 -13.05 -4.76 0.03
N SER A 33 -12.50 -5.32 -1.03
CA SER A 33 -11.10 -5.74 -1.16
C SER A 33 -10.19 -4.61 -1.64
N VAL A 34 -8.89 -4.87 -1.68
CA VAL A 34 -7.91 -3.96 -2.31
C VAL A 34 -8.26 -3.75 -3.79
N ALA A 35 -8.63 -4.81 -4.53
CA ALA A 35 -9.07 -4.72 -5.92
C ALA A 35 -10.37 -3.91 -6.07
N ASP A 36 -11.35 -4.10 -5.17
CA ASP A 36 -12.56 -3.28 -5.15
C ASP A 36 -12.24 -1.79 -4.95
N TYR A 37 -11.33 -1.48 -4.02
CA TYR A 37 -10.89 -0.11 -3.78
C TYR A 37 -10.37 0.55 -5.06
N PHE A 38 -9.40 -0.06 -5.73
CA PHE A 38 -8.82 0.51 -6.95
C PHE A 38 -9.83 0.58 -8.11
N ALA A 39 -10.69 -0.42 -8.26
CA ALA A 39 -11.76 -0.38 -9.25
C ALA A 39 -12.73 0.78 -9.02
N ASP A 40 -13.10 1.05 -7.75
CA ASP A 40 -13.95 2.17 -7.37
C ASP A 40 -13.25 3.52 -7.57
N GLN A 41 -12.00 3.66 -7.13
CA GLN A 41 -11.24 4.90 -7.27
C GLN A 41 -10.99 5.29 -8.73
N SER A 42 -10.84 4.32 -9.60
CA SER A 42 -10.56 4.50 -11.04
C SER A 42 -11.81 4.54 -11.92
N TYR A 43 -13.01 4.49 -11.36
CA TYR A 43 -14.25 4.32 -12.13
C TYR A 43 -14.23 3.08 -13.04
N GLY A 44 -13.58 2.00 -12.56
CA GLY A 44 -13.43 0.76 -13.30
C GLY A 44 -12.35 0.76 -14.39
N GLN A 45 -11.54 1.80 -14.49
CA GLN A 45 -10.45 1.87 -15.50
C GLN A 45 -9.22 1.05 -15.05
N PHE A 46 -9.02 0.85 -13.75
CA PHE A 46 -7.98 0.02 -13.18
C PHE A 46 -8.59 -1.05 -12.27
N THR A 47 -8.51 -2.30 -12.70
CA THR A 47 -9.10 -3.46 -12.01
C THR A 47 -8.02 -4.52 -11.78
N PRO A 48 -7.14 -4.31 -10.78
CA PRO A 48 -6.02 -5.23 -10.56
C PRO A 48 -6.51 -6.59 -10.07
N THR A 49 -5.73 -7.62 -10.38
CA THR A 49 -5.83 -8.95 -9.78
C THR A 49 -4.49 -9.28 -9.15
N PHE A 50 -4.50 -9.83 -7.95
CA PHE A 50 -3.32 -10.13 -7.17
C PHE A 50 -3.12 -11.64 -7.02
N ASP A 51 -1.95 -12.14 -7.39
CA ASP A 51 -1.56 -13.51 -7.11
C ASP A 51 -0.90 -13.60 -5.73
N VAL A 52 -1.57 -14.24 -4.78
CA VAL A 52 -1.11 -14.34 -3.38
C VAL A 52 -0.41 -15.67 -3.17
N VAL A 53 0.87 -15.63 -2.85
CA VAL A 53 1.74 -16.80 -2.67
C VAL A 53 2.40 -16.82 -1.30
N GLY A 54 3.06 -17.92 -0.97
CA GLY A 54 3.64 -18.13 0.36
C GLY A 54 2.69 -18.84 1.32
N PRO A 55 2.85 -18.71 2.66
CA PRO A 55 3.91 -17.93 3.32
C PRO A 55 5.31 -18.52 3.13
N VAL A 56 6.31 -17.65 3.23
CA VAL A 56 7.73 -18.04 3.28
C VAL A 56 8.36 -17.51 4.56
N THR A 57 9.44 -18.15 5.04
CA THR A 57 10.17 -17.70 6.22
C THR A 57 11.54 -17.17 5.81
N VAL A 58 11.81 -15.91 6.11
CA VAL A 58 13.11 -15.28 5.89
C VAL A 58 14.15 -15.72 6.93
N SER A 59 15.42 -15.40 6.71
CA SER A 59 16.54 -16.02 7.42
C SER A 59 16.78 -15.51 8.83
N SER A 60 16.22 -14.35 9.20
CA SER A 60 16.48 -13.68 10.49
C SER A 60 15.20 -13.39 11.29
N ASN A 61 15.36 -12.87 12.50
CA ASN A 61 14.28 -12.38 13.35
C ASN A 61 13.77 -11.03 12.87
N MET A 62 12.55 -10.66 13.26
CA MET A 62 11.92 -9.37 12.88
C MET A 62 12.83 -8.18 13.22
N ALA A 63 13.40 -8.16 14.42
CA ALA A 63 14.30 -7.09 14.87
C ALA A 63 15.56 -6.89 14.01
N TYR A 64 15.99 -7.88 13.24
CA TYR A 64 17.09 -7.71 12.30
C TYR A 64 16.65 -6.83 11.11
N TYR A 65 15.42 -7.03 10.62
CA TYR A 65 14.91 -6.33 9.44
C TYR A 65 14.36 -4.95 9.78
N GLY A 66 13.63 -4.82 10.90
CA GLY A 66 13.00 -3.57 11.34
C GLY A 66 13.90 -2.70 12.19
N GLY A 67 14.86 -3.28 12.93
CA GLY A 67 15.67 -2.54 13.88
C GLY A 67 16.23 -1.22 13.35
N ASN A 68 15.89 -0.11 14.00
CA ASN A 68 16.12 1.24 13.51
C ASN A 68 17.59 1.68 13.52
N SER A 69 17.99 2.40 12.49
CA SER A 69 19.22 3.18 12.44
C SER A 69 19.18 4.38 13.41
N SER A 70 20.29 5.08 13.59
CA SER A 70 20.33 6.33 14.36
C SER A 70 19.45 7.46 13.80
N TYR A 71 18.92 7.29 12.58
CA TYR A 71 18.01 8.21 11.91
C TYR A 71 16.54 7.79 12.01
N GLY A 72 16.25 6.67 12.67
CA GLY A 72 14.89 6.17 12.83
C GLY A 72 14.33 5.42 11.64
N ASN A 73 15.18 4.95 10.72
CA ASN A 73 14.76 4.14 9.57
C ASN A 73 15.15 2.68 9.78
N ASP A 74 14.31 1.77 9.32
CA ASP A 74 14.58 0.34 9.28
C ASP A 74 15.92 0.06 8.58
N THR A 75 16.75 -0.79 9.18
CA THR A 75 18.10 -1.01 8.68
C THR A 75 18.18 -2.06 7.57
N HIS A 76 17.28 -3.04 7.56
CA HIS A 76 17.35 -4.20 6.65
C HIS A 76 15.99 -4.62 6.09
N ALA A 77 14.99 -3.72 6.04
CA ALA A 77 13.68 -4.07 5.51
C ALA A 77 13.73 -4.53 4.05
N THR A 78 14.64 -3.96 3.27
CA THR A 78 14.89 -4.37 1.87
C THR A 78 15.46 -5.79 1.78
N ASP A 79 16.28 -6.22 2.75
CA ASP A 79 16.78 -7.61 2.81
C ASP A 79 15.62 -8.60 2.96
N MET A 80 14.63 -8.27 3.82
CA MET A 80 13.42 -9.10 3.96
C MET A 80 12.70 -9.29 2.64
N VAL A 81 12.47 -8.22 1.90
CA VAL A 81 11.76 -8.25 0.62
C VAL A 81 12.55 -9.03 -0.44
N PHE A 82 13.86 -8.81 -0.50
CA PHE A 82 14.76 -9.56 -1.38
C PHE A 82 14.77 -11.07 -1.10
N GLU A 83 14.85 -11.46 0.18
CA GLU A 83 14.79 -12.86 0.58
C GLU A 83 13.41 -13.47 0.27
N ALA A 84 12.32 -12.72 0.54
CA ALA A 84 10.96 -13.18 0.24
C ALA A 84 10.75 -13.42 -1.26
N ALA A 85 11.16 -12.48 -2.11
CA ALA A 85 11.07 -12.63 -3.57
C ALA A 85 11.78 -13.91 -4.06
N LYS A 86 12.99 -14.13 -3.59
CA LYS A 86 13.75 -15.36 -3.93
C LYS A 86 13.11 -16.63 -3.39
N ALA A 87 12.49 -16.57 -2.22
CA ALA A 87 11.88 -17.74 -1.61
C ALA A 87 10.57 -18.17 -2.31
N VAL A 88 9.87 -17.25 -2.97
CA VAL A 88 8.64 -17.56 -3.73
C VAL A 88 8.90 -17.83 -5.22
N ASP A 89 10.12 -17.72 -5.71
CA ASP A 89 10.51 -17.87 -7.12
C ASP A 89 9.96 -19.17 -7.77
N SER A 90 9.92 -20.25 -7.04
CA SER A 90 9.36 -21.52 -7.54
C SER A 90 7.80 -21.58 -7.53
N GLN A 91 7.13 -20.58 -7.00
CA GLN A 91 5.67 -20.51 -6.87
C GLN A 91 5.03 -19.61 -7.92
N VAL A 92 5.81 -18.69 -8.50
CA VAL A 92 5.35 -17.73 -9.52
C VAL A 92 6.39 -17.62 -10.62
N ASN A 93 5.97 -17.19 -11.80
CA ASN A 93 6.86 -16.76 -12.87
C ASN A 93 6.85 -15.23 -12.90
N PHE A 94 7.91 -14.60 -12.44
CA PHE A 94 7.99 -13.14 -12.34
C PHE A 94 7.88 -12.43 -13.69
N ALA A 95 8.23 -13.10 -14.80
CA ALA A 95 8.07 -12.53 -16.13
C ALA A 95 6.60 -12.28 -16.54
N ASP A 96 5.64 -12.90 -15.87
CA ASP A 96 4.21 -12.67 -16.13
C ASP A 96 3.73 -11.32 -15.60
N TYR A 97 4.56 -10.62 -14.79
CA TYR A 97 4.26 -9.32 -14.16
C TYR A 97 5.08 -8.16 -14.75
N ASP A 98 5.76 -8.37 -15.84
CA ASP A 98 6.36 -7.35 -16.70
C ASP A 98 5.32 -7.01 -17.80
N TRP A 99 4.40 -6.10 -17.48
CA TRP A 99 3.23 -5.86 -18.33
C TRP A 99 3.50 -4.95 -19.52
N ASP A 100 4.47 -4.06 -19.41
CA ASP A 100 4.85 -3.15 -20.49
C ASP A 100 6.05 -3.64 -21.31
N GLY A 101 6.71 -4.72 -20.86
CA GLY A 101 7.81 -5.38 -21.55
C GLY A 101 9.15 -4.65 -21.42
N ASP A 102 9.31 -3.85 -20.38
CA ASP A 102 10.56 -3.10 -20.12
C ASP A 102 11.63 -3.93 -19.40
N GLY A 103 11.28 -5.14 -18.96
CA GLY A 103 12.15 -6.07 -18.25
C GLY A 103 12.16 -5.87 -16.73
N GLU A 104 11.21 -5.12 -16.17
CA GLU A 104 11.01 -4.94 -14.73
C GLU A 104 9.60 -5.36 -14.33
N VAL A 105 9.45 -5.96 -13.15
CA VAL A 105 8.15 -6.26 -12.54
C VAL A 105 7.54 -4.95 -12.03
N GLU A 106 6.30 -4.63 -12.45
CA GLU A 106 5.67 -3.37 -12.09
C GLU A 106 5.32 -3.26 -10.62
N ASN A 107 4.82 -4.36 -10.02
CA ASN A 107 4.31 -4.31 -8.65
C ASN A 107 4.61 -5.61 -7.90
N PHE A 108 5.34 -5.49 -6.82
CA PHE A 108 5.60 -6.57 -5.87
C PHE A 108 5.21 -6.12 -4.46
N TYR A 109 4.25 -6.83 -3.85
CA TYR A 109 3.75 -6.47 -2.52
C TYR A 109 4.07 -7.55 -1.49
N VAL A 110 4.55 -7.15 -0.30
CA VAL A 110 4.90 -8.08 0.78
C VAL A 110 4.06 -7.80 2.02
N ILE A 111 3.30 -8.80 2.47
CA ILE A 111 2.69 -8.77 3.81
C ILE A 111 3.63 -9.49 4.76
N TYR A 112 4.11 -8.79 5.79
CA TYR A 112 4.95 -9.37 6.81
C TYR A 112 4.15 -9.71 8.07
N ALA A 113 4.53 -10.80 8.76
CA ALA A 113 3.88 -11.27 9.96
C ALA A 113 4.08 -10.30 11.14
N GLY A 114 3.06 -10.10 11.95
CA GLY A 114 3.11 -9.28 13.17
C GLY A 114 2.62 -7.85 12.97
N TYR A 115 3.06 -6.96 13.86
CA TYR A 115 2.66 -5.56 13.95
C TYR A 115 3.57 -4.64 13.14
N ALA A 116 3.09 -3.41 12.86
CA ALA A 116 3.87 -2.35 12.24
C ALA A 116 4.44 -1.36 13.27
N GLU A 117 5.60 -0.77 12.99
CA GLU A 117 6.15 0.33 13.78
C GLU A 117 5.31 1.62 13.67
N SER A 118 4.59 1.82 12.57
CA SER A 118 3.79 3.03 12.31
C SER A 118 2.68 3.30 13.35
N TYR A 119 2.32 2.33 14.18
CA TYR A 119 1.44 2.56 15.31
C TYR A 119 2.27 3.06 16.49
N SER A 120 2.08 4.33 16.87
CA SER A 120 2.83 5.02 17.93
C SER A 120 2.88 4.20 19.22
N GLY A 121 4.10 3.87 19.67
CA GLY A 121 4.36 3.06 20.86
C GLY A 121 4.61 1.58 20.61
N ASN A 122 4.55 1.12 19.35
CA ASN A 122 5.09 -0.18 18.97
C ASN A 122 6.62 -0.15 18.99
N SER A 123 7.22 -1.34 19.06
CA SER A 123 8.66 -1.49 19.08
C SER A 123 9.28 -1.01 17.75
N SER A 124 10.43 -0.34 17.86
CA SER A 124 11.31 -0.05 16.72
C SER A 124 11.96 -1.30 16.11
N ASP A 125 11.68 -2.49 16.66
CA ASP A 125 12.05 -3.77 16.08
C ASP A 125 11.01 -4.23 15.01
N CYS A 126 9.81 -3.63 15.01
CA CYS A 126 8.82 -3.81 13.97
C CYS A 126 9.21 -3.04 12.71
N ILE A 127 8.77 -3.52 11.56
CA ILE A 127 9.01 -2.84 10.28
C ILE A 127 7.97 -1.73 10.08
N TRP A 128 8.41 -0.58 9.59
CA TRP A 128 7.51 0.47 9.13
C TRP A 128 6.91 0.09 7.76
N PRO A 129 5.59 0.12 7.54
CA PRO A 129 5.00 -0.04 6.21
C PRO A 129 5.54 1.03 5.25
N HIS A 130 5.96 0.61 4.06
CA HIS A 130 6.57 1.54 3.10
C HIS A 130 6.58 0.98 1.68
N ALA A 131 6.83 1.86 0.72
CA ALA A 131 7.19 1.50 -0.64
C ALA A 131 8.63 1.96 -0.94
N PHE A 132 9.41 1.10 -1.60
CA PHE A 132 10.81 1.39 -1.92
C PHE A 132 11.30 0.55 -3.11
N GLY A 133 12.62 0.51 -3.32
CA GLY A 133 13.24 -0.29 -4.36
C GLY A 133 14.41 -1.13 -3.84
N ILE A 134 14.36 -2.44 -4.12
CA ILE A 134 15.38 -3.42 -3.72
C ILE A 134 16.78 -3.00 -4.18
N TRP A 135 16.89 -2.41 -5.37
CA TRP A 135 18.16 -2.06 -5.97
C TRP A 135 18.82 -0.82 -5.35
N TYR A 136 18.06 0.04 -4.67
CA TYR A 136 18.62 1.20 -3.99
C TYR A 136 19.53 0.80 -2.82
N ASP A 137 19.23 -0.32 -2.14
CA ASP A 137 20.07 -0.88 -1.08
C ASP A 137 21.17 -1.84 -1.60
N GLY A 138 21.43 -1.82 -2.90
CA GLY A 138 22.54 -2.54 -3.52
C GLY A 138 22.25 -4.00 -3.87
N HIS A 139 21.09 -4.53 -3.55
CA HIS A 139 20.68 -5.86 -3.99
C HIS A 139 20.38 -5.88 -5.49
N ARG A 140 20.59 -7.05 -6.12
CA ARG A 140 20.22 -7.28 -7.51
C ARG A 140 19.31 -8.51 -7.56
N CYS A 141 18.02 -8.24 -7.67
CA CYS A 141 16.99 -9.27 -7.79
C CYS A 141 16.60 -9.40 -9.26
N ASN A 142 17.00 -10.48 -9.89
CA ASN A 142 16.58 -10.84 -11.25
C ASN A 142 16.07 -12.27 -11.17
N LEU A 143 14.80 -12.47 -11.46
CA LEU A 143 14.10 -13.74 -11.41
C LEU A 143 13.36 -13.91 -12.74
N ASP A 144 13.36 -15.10 -13.32
CA ASP A 144 12.71 -15.42 -14.60
C ASP A 144 13.07 -14.50 -15.77
N GLY A 145 14.23 -13.83 -15.70
CA GLY A 145 14.72 -12.93 -16.75
C GLY A 145 14.29 -11.49 -16.61
N VAL A 146 13.49 -11.13 -15.61
CA VAL A 146 13.05 -9.77 -15.31
C VAL A 146 13.66 -9.25 -14.00
N LYS A 147 13.71 -7.95 -13.85
CA LYS A 147 14.17 -7.24 -12.66
C LYS A 147 13.03 -7.10 -11.65
N VAL A 148 13.21 -7.59 -10.43
CA VAL A 148 12.30 -7.30 -9.30
C VAL A 148 12.93 -6.18 -8.48
N ASN A 149 12.29 -5.02 -8.42
CA ASN A 149 12.89 -3.84 -7.79
C ASN A 149 11.88 -3.03 -6.98
N ARG A 150 10.88 -2.43 -7.61
CA ARG A 150 9.86 -1.66 -6.91
C ARG A 150 9.00 -2.59 -6.07
N TYR A 151 8.82 -2.25 -4.80
CA TYR A 151 7.97 -3.00 -3.89
C TYR A 151 7.24 -2.08 -2.93
N ALA A 152 6.18 -2.61 -2.34
CA ALA A 152 5.56 -2.07 -1.15
C ALA A 152 5.38 -3.18 -0.11
N CYS A 153 5.29 -2.82 1.16
CA CYS A 153 5.07 -3.80 2.22
C CYS A 153 4.20 -3.25 3.35
N SER A 154 3.47 -4.15 4.02
CA SER A 154 2.70 -3.81 5.21
C SER A 154 2.57 -5.00 6.16
N GLN A 155 2.08 -4.70 7.36
CA GLN A 155 1.88 -5.65 8.45
C GLN A 155 0.66 -6.56 8.27
N GLU A 156 0.69 -7.69 8.98
CA GLU A 156 -0.45 -8.58 9.15
C GLU A 156 -1.47 -8.05 10.15
N ILE A 157 -1.01 -7.56 11.32
CA ILE A 157 -1.85 -7.31 12.49
C ILE A 157 -2.14 -5.83 12.66
N TYR A 158 -3.40 -5.49 12.89
CA TYR A 158 -3.84 -4.14 13.21
C TYR A 158 -3.42 -3.75 14.64
N GLY A 159 -2.96 -2.52 14.80
CA GLY A 159 -2.88 -1.84 16.10
C GLY A 159 -1.57 -2.04 16.85
N TRP A 160 -1.69 -2.13 18.18
CA TRP A 160 -0.58 -2.01 19.10
C TRP A 160 -0.17 -3.36 19.71
N GLU A 161 1.13 -3.65 19.75
CA GLU A 161 1.69 -4.82 20.43
C GLU A 161 1.18 -4.93 21.89
N SER A 162 1.05 -3.79 22.58
CA SER A 162 0.59 -3.72 23.98
C SER A 162 -0.87 -4.09 24.17
N SER A 163 -1.69 -4.04 23.12
CA SER A 163 -3.12 -4.38 23.20
C SER A 163 -3.40 -5.87 23.16
N ASN A 164 -2.45 -6.69 22.75
CA ASN A 164 -2.64 -8.10 22.37
C ASN A 164 -3.75 -8.30 21.33
N ASP A 165 -4.07 -7.28 20.54
CA ASP A 165 -4.98 -7.37 19.42
C ASP A 165 -4.36 -8.31 18.37
N THR A 166 -5.18 -9.19 17.81
CA THR A 166 -4.73 -10.14 16.79
C THR A 166 -5.59 -10.08 15.55
N ARG A 167 -6.37 -8.99 15.39
CA ARG A 167 -7.18 -8.76 14.18
C ARG A 167 -6.28 -8.59 12.97
N LEU A 168 -6.78 -9.05 11.85
CA LEU A 168 -6.16 -8.76 10.57
C LEU A 168 -6.10 -7.24 10.35
N THR A 169 -5.04 -6.72 9.75
CA THR A 169 -5.02 -5.32 9.32
C THR A 169 -6.12 -5.06 8.29
N GLY A 170 -6.67 -3.83 8.27
CA GLY A 170 -7.59 -3.43 7.22
C GLY A 170 -6.89 -3.21 5.87
N ILE A 171 -7.67 -3.01 4.82
CA ILE A 171 -7.16 -2.78 3.46
C ILE A 171 -6.48 -1.41 3.28
N GLY A 172 -6.61 -0.50 4.24
CA GLY A 172 -6.18 0.89 4.12
C GLY A 172 -4.67 1.04 3.96
N THR A 173 -3.86 0.36 4.79
CA THR A 173 -2.40 0.36 4.62
C THR A 173 -1.99 -0.29 3.28
N PRO A 174 -2.48 -1.49 2.90
CA PRO A 174 -2.24 -2.02 1.56
C PRO A 174 -2.61 -1.07 0.42
N CYS A 175 -3.74 -0.38 0.50
CA CYS A 175 -4.13 0.58 -0.53
C CYS A 175 -3.20 1.79 -0.57
N HIS A 176 -2.76 2.31 0.58
CA HIS A 176 -1.80 3.41 0.69
C HIS A 176 -0.45 3.02 0.05
N GLU A 177 0.16 1.95 0.53
CA GLU A 177 1.49 1.54 0.07
C GLU A 177 1.50 1.11 -1.41
N PHE A 178 0.44 0.43 -1.87
CA PHE A 178 0.34 0.08 -3.29
C PHE A 178 0.14 1.32 -4.17
N SER A 179 -0.48 2.39 -3.66
CA SER A 179 -0.62 3.66 -4.37
C SER A 179 0.72 4.31 -4.70
N HIS A 180 1.74 4.11 -3.86
CA HIS A 180 3.11 4.53 -4.18
C HIS A 180 3.68 3.79 -5.39
N CYS A 181 3.31 2.52 -5.60
CA CYS A 181 3.67 1.77 -6.81
C CYS A 181 3.03 2.37 -8.07
N LEU A 182 1.87 3.04 -7.93
CA LEU A 182 1.24 3.80 -9.02
C LEU A 182 1.84 5.21 -9.21
N GLY A 183 2.81 5.60 -8.36
CA GLY A 183 3.53 6.88 -8.45
C GLY A 183 2.96 8.00 -7.57
N LEU A 184 1.91 7.74 -6.79
CA LEU A 184 1.39 8.72 -5.83
C LEU A 184 2.37 8.96 -4.69
N VAL A 185 2.39 10.17 -4.16
CA VAL A 185 3.24 10.58 -3.03
C VAL A 185 2.42 10.70 -1.76
N ASP A 186 3.09 10.68 -0.62
CA ASP A 186 2.48 11.02 0.66
C ASP A 186 1.93 12.44 0.65
N LEU A 187 0.73 12.60 1.19
CA LEU A 187 0.08 13.90 1.36
C LEU A 187 -0.02 14.31 2.84
N TYR A 188 0.64 13.58 3.74
CA TYR A 188 0.85 14.04 5.12
C TYR A 188 2.17 14.83 5.24
N ASP A 189 2.35 15.54 6.35
CA ASP A 189 3.53 16.35 6.63
C ASP A 189 4.75 15.48 6.96
N ILE A 190 5.50 15.09 5.92
CA ILE A 190 6.63 14.15 6.01
C ILE A 190 7.89 14.76 6.67
N ASP A 191 7.96 16.08 6.76
CA ASP A 191 9.13 16.79 7.32
C ASP A 191 8.83 17.50 8.65
N TYR A 192 7.60 17.31 9.17
CA TYR A 192 7.12 17.91 10.42
C TYR A 192 7.21 19.44 10.43
N SER A 193 7.05 20.07 9.27
CA SER A 193 7.06 21.53 9.10
C SER A 193 5.84 22.23 9.71
N GLY A 194 4.78 21.47 10.01
CA GLY A 194 3.48 21.99 10.43
C GLY A 194 2.63 22.46 9.26
N ALA A 195 2.91 21.96 8.05
CA ALA A 195 2.10 22.23 6.87
C ALA A 195 0.69 21.64 7.00
N ASP A 196 -0.31 22.37 6.50
CA ASP A 196 -1.68 21.84 6.38
C ASP A 196 -1.71 20.66 5.41
N THR A 197 -2.39 19.59 5.81
CA THR A 197 -2.50 18.35 5.03
C THR A 197 -3.96 17.97 4.84
N PRO A 198 -4.32 17.11 3.89
CA PRO A 198 -5.68 16.63 3.74
C PRO A 198 -6.11 15.66 4.85
N GLU A 199 -5.23 15.32 5.79
CA GLU A 199 -5.50 14.44 6.94
C GLU A 199 -6.30 13.18 6.55
N ASN A 200 -7.51 12.99 7.12
CA ASN A 200 -8.34 11.81 6.90
C ASN A 200 -9.15 11.83 5.59
N TRP A 201 -8.96 12.81 4.72
CA TRP A 201 -9.74 12.96 3.49
C TRP A 201 -9.17 12.19 2.29
N THR A 202 -7.98 11.64 2.40
CA THR A 202 -7.38 10.77 1.37
C THR A 202 -6.64 9.60 1.98
N VAL A 203 -6.60 8.49 1.24
CA VAL A 203 -5.79 7.31 1.59
C VAL A 203 -4.29 7.63 1.65
N MET A 204 -3.80 8.61 0.86
CA MET A 204 -2.39 9.03 0.86
C MET A 204 -2.00 9.92 2.05
N SER A 205 -2.89 10.03 3.04
CA SER A 205 -2.66 10.66 4.34
C SER A 205 -3.34 9.84 5.44
N GLY A 206 -3.85 10.46 6.50
CA GLY A 206 -4.50 9.78 7.63
C GLY A 206 -5.73 8.94 7.27
N GLY A 207 -6.30 9.12 6.09
CA GLY A 207 -7.46 8.38 5.61
C GLY A 207 -7.25 6.87 5.42
N SER A 208 -6.00 6.41 5.32
CA SER A 208 -5.67 4.98 5.33
C SER A 208 -6.04 4.27 6.64
N TYR A 209 -6.09 5.00 7.74
CA TYR A 209 -6.42 4.47 9.07
C TYR A 209 -7.92 4.57 9.43
N ASN A 210 -8.77 5.10 8.55
CA ASN A 210 -10.20 5.24 8.83
C ASN A 210 -10.84 3.89 9.14
N ASN A 211 -11.67 3.85 10.22
CA ASN A 211 -12.29 2.63 10.71
C ASN A 211 -11.27 1.50 10.89
N ALA A 212 -10.13 1.77 11.54
CA ALA A 212 -9.06 0.80 11.74
C ALA A 212 -8.45 0.26 10.43
N GLY A 213 -8.46 1.06 9.37
CA GLY A 213 -8.01 0.67 8.03
C GLY A 213 -9.02 -0.16 7.23
N TYR A 214 -10.17 -0.49 7.79
CA TYR A 214 -11.16 -1.31 7.08
C TYR A 214 -11.97 -0.54 6.04
N THR A 215 -12.02 0.80 6.14
CA THR A 215 -12.74 1.68 5.20
C THR A 215 -11.91 2.90 4.87
N PRO A 216 -10.81 2.74 4.12
CA PRO A 216 -9.94 3.85 3.77
C PRO A 216 -10.68 4.92 2.97
N SER A 217 -10.22 6.17 3.08
CA SER A 217 -10.75 7.28 2.31
C SER A 217 -10.51 7.10 0.81
N ALA A 218 -11.40 7.66 0.02
CA ALA A 218 -11.26 7.74 -1.42
C ALA A 218 -10.08 8.63 -1.82
N TYR A 219 -9.62 8.49 -3.04
CA TYR A 219 -8.74 9.46 -3.68
C TYR A 219 -9.45 10.80 -3.90
N THR A 220 -8.68 11.87 -3.74
CA THR A 220 -9.09 13.22 -4.13
C THR A 220 -9.12 13.37 -5.66
N ALA A 221 -9.63 14.51 -6.14
CA ALA A 221 -9.57 14.84 -7.57
C ALA A 221 -8.14 14.91 -8.10
N TYR A 222 -7.19 15.39 -7.28
CA TYR A 222 -5.78 15.47 -7.63
C TYR A 222 -5.19 14.07 -7.89
N GLU A 223 -5.39 13.13 -6.98
CA GLU A 223 -4.87 11.77 -7.08
C GLU A 223 -5.46 11.02 -8.27
N ARG A 224 -6.78 11.14 -8.49
CA ARG A 224 -7.45 10.53 -9.64
C ARG A 224 -6.98 11.12 -10.98
N ASN A 225 -6.73 12.43 -11.01
CA ASN A 225 -6.18 13.09 -12.20
C ASN A 225 -4.72 12.66 -12.43
N PHE A 226 -3.91 12.56 -11.38
CA PHE A 226 -2.53 12.08 -11.47
C PHE A 226 -2.45 10.67 -12.07
N CYS A 227 -3.36 9.78 -11.67
CA CYS A 227 -3.45 8.42 -12.21
C CYS A 227 -4.09 8.36 -13.62
N GLY A 228 -4.53 9.50 -14.17
CA GLY A 228 -5.19 9.55 -15.48
C GLY A 228 -6.62 9.01 -15.49
N TRP A 229 -7.26 8.88 -14.33
CA TRP A 229 -8.64 8.37 -14.20
C TRP A 229 -9.70 9.45 -14.24
N LEU A 230 -9.29 10.73 -14.12
CA LEU A 230 -10.18 11.88 -14.11
C LEU A 230 -9.55 13.06 -14.83
N ASP A 231 -10.25 13.62 -15.79
CA ASP A 231 -9.89 14.89 -16.43
C ASP A 231 -10.46 16.07 -15.64
N LEU A 232 -9.60 17.05 -15.30
CA LEU A 232 -10.04 18.27 -14.62
C LEU A 232 -10.62 19.27 -15.63
N ILE A 233 -11.75 19.87 -15.29
CA ILE A 233 -12.40 20.93 -16.08
C ILE A 233 -11.86 22.28 -15.60
N GLU A 234 -11.12 22.98 -16.44
CA GLU A 234 -10.60 24.30 -16.12
C GLU A 234 -11.71 25.37 -16.14
N LEU A 235 -11.79 26.15 -15.06
CA LEU A 235 -12.67 27.30 -14.99
C LEU A 235 -11.86 28.57 -15.23
N THR A 236 -12.11 29.22 -16.37
CA THR A 236 -11.38 30.43 -16.82
C THR A 236 -12.14 31.73 -16.56
N GLU A 237 -13.42 31.66 -16.22
CA GLU A 237 -14.29 32.78 -15.96
C GLU A 237 -15.14 32.54 -14.70
N GLY A 238 -15.77 33.58 -14.18
CA GLY A 238 -16.73 33.46 -13.10
C GLY A 238 -17.91 32.57 -13.52
N THR A 239 -17.98 31.38 -12.96
CA THR A 239 -18.97 30.35 -13.26
C THR A 239 -19.68 29.94 -12.00
N GLU A 240 -21.00 29.84 -12.04
CA GLU A 240 -21.80 29.21 -10.99
C GLU A 240 -21.98 27.73 -11.31
N ILE A 241 -21.54 26.88 -10.39
CA ILE A 241 -21.71 25.41 -10.51
C ILE A 241 -22.82 25.02 -9.53
N THR A 242 -23.92 24.51 -10.07
CA THR A 242 -25.02 23.96 -9.29
C THR A 242 -25.02 22.44 -9.39
N ASP A 243 -25.48 21.77 -8.33
CA ASP A 243 -25.66 20.31 -8.32
C ASP A 243 -24.38 19.52 -8.65
N MET A 244 -23.22 19.98 -8.13
CA MET A 244 -21.95 19.27 -8.31
C MET A 244 -22.05 17.85 -7.75
N PRO A 245 -21.83 16.80 -8.56
CA PRO A 245 -21.91 15.43 -8.07
C PRO A 245 -20.75 15.13 -7.13
N ALA A 246 -20.92 14.13 -6.26
CA ALA A 246 -19.82 13.62 -5.47
C ALA A 246 -18.80 12.92 -6.41
N ILE A 247 -17.52 13.22 -6.24
CA ILE A 247 -16.44 12.63 -7.05
C ILE A 247 -16.42 11.10 -6.98
N THR A 248 -16.96 10.51 -5.94
CA THR A 248 -17.11 9.06 -5.79
C THR A 248 -18.20 8.46 -6.65
N SER A 249 -19.13 9.27 -7.16
CA SER A 249 -20.25 8.80 -8.01
C SER A 249 -20.03 9.13 -9.49
N GLU A 250 -19.39 10.25 -9.79
CA GLU A 250 -19.16 10.70 -11.16
C GLU A 250 -17.77 11.32 -11.32
N PRO A 251 -17.08 11.09 -12.45
CA PRO A 251 -15.73 11.61 -12.70
C PRO A 251 -15.77 13.10 -13.09
N VAL A 252 -16.23 13.95 -12.18
CA VAL A 252 -16.36 15.41 -12.41
C VAL A 252 -15.60 16.16 -11.34
N ALA A 253 -14.61 16.95 -11.74
CA ALA A 253 -13.92 17.90 -10.87
C ALA A 253 -13.45 19.11 -11.67
N TYR A 254 -13.28 20.24 -10.96
CA TYR A 254 -12.90 21.50 -11.54
C TYR A 254 -11.58 22.00 -11.01
N VAL A 255 -10.85 22.73 -11.84
CA VAL A 255 -9.59 23.36 -11.44
C VAL A 255 -9.60 24.84 -11.82
N ILE A 256 -9.02 25.67 -10.95
CA ILE A 256 -8.73 27.08 -11.20
C ILE A 256 -7.22 27.22 -11.05
N TYR A 257 -6.55 27.63 -12.13
CA TYR A 257 -5.15 27.98 -12.06
C TYR A 257 -5.01 29.44 -11.64
N ASN A 258 -4.25 29.67 -10.60
CA ASN A 258 -3.90 31.02 -10.17
C ASN A 258 -2.60 31.41 -10.89
N GLU A 259 -2.68 32.37 -11.78
CA GLU A 259 -1.50 33.04 -12.33
C GLU A 259 -0.93 33.94 -11.22
N GLY A 260 -0.12 33.35 -10.32
CA GLY A 260 0.48 34.02 -9.16
C GLY A 260 1.53 35.04 -9.51
#